data_5f57e4b3bc1c6a5e83e4f3a48be5d6a0
#
_entry.id   5f57e4b3bc1c6a5e83e4f3a48be5d6a0
#
_cell.length_a   1.000
_cell.length_b   1.000
_cell.length_c   1.000
_cell.angle_alpha   90.00
_cell.angle_beta   90.00
_cell.angle_gamma   90.00
#
_symmetry.space_group_name_H-M   'P 1'
#
loop_
_entity.id
_entity.type
_entity.pdbx_description
1 polymer ?
#
loop_
_entity_poly.entity_id
_entity_poly.type
_entity_poly.pdbx_seq_one_letter_code
_entity_poly.pdbx_strand_id
1 'polypeptide(L)'
;MPSRETVDAFIAQVVSNDHVGAIRDWYHEDAWMQENQARPRRGGRSKLMEQEAATLARMNDVLTELVAPPIIDGDHVAIRWRFTFTPKQGQRFAMEEVAWQTWRGDKIATETFFYDPKQRGG
;
A
#
# COMPACT_ATOMS: atom_id res chain seq x y z
N MET A 1 -9.22 13.32 -10.29
CA MET A 1 -10.07 12.86 -9.18
C MET A 1 -10.52 11.44 -9.46
N PRO A 2 -10.13 10.46 -8.65
CA PRO A 2 -10.62 9.11 -8.85
C PRO A 2 -12.09 9.00 -8.44
N SER A 3 -12.86 8.17 -9.15
CA SER A 3 -14.20 7.83 -8.74
C SER A 3 -14.16 6.79 -7.60
N ARG A 4 -15.26 6.65 -6.89
CA ARG A 4 -15.40 5.59 -5.89
C ARG A 4 -15.19 4.21 -6.51
N GLU A 5 -15.72 4.00 -7.72
CA GLU A 5 -15.58 2.73 -8.42
C GLU A 5 -14.13 2.41 -8.73
N THR A 6 -13.35 3.40 -9.17
CA THR A 6 -11.92 3.25 -9.43
C THR A 6 -11.15 2.89 -8.17
N VAL A 7 -11.41 3.60 -7.07
CA VAL A 7 -10.76 3.32 -5.79
C VAL A 7 -11.12 1.92 -5.29
N ASP A 8 -12.38 1.53 -5.40
CA ASP A 8 -12.82 0.21 -4.98
C ASP A 8 -12.18 -0.90 -5.82
N ALA A 9 -11.97 -0.69 -7.11
CA ALA A 9 -11.29 -1.66 -7.98
C ALA A 9 -9.81 -1.82 -7.57
N PHE A 10 -9.13 -0.72 -7.26
CA PHE A 10 -7.77 -0.76 -6.73
C PHE A 10 -7.72 -1.55 -5.43
N ILE A 11 -8.61 -1.23 -4.48
CA ILE A 11 -8.68 -1.92 -3.19
C ILE A 11 -8.91 -3.42 -3.36
N ALA A 12 -9.82 -3.81 -4.25
CA ALA A 12 -10.11 -5.22 -4.50
C ALA A 12 -8.88 -5.98 -4.97
N GLN A 13 -8.05 -5.36 -5.80
CA GLN A 13 -6.82 -6.00 -6.27
C GLN A 13 -5.80 -6.15 -5.14
N VAL A 14 -5.65 -5.15 -4.28
CA VAL A 14 -4.75 -5.24 -3.12
C VAL A 14 -5.25 -6.31 -2.15
N VAL A 15 -6.55 -6.35 -1.87
CA VAL A 15 -7.15 -7.35 -0.97
C VAL A 15 -6.96 -8.78 -1.50
N SER A 16 -6.90 -8.94 -2.83
CA SER A 16 -6.63 -10.26 -3.44
C SER A 16 -5.18 -10.71 -3.25
N ASN A 17 -4.34 -9.90 -2.61
CA ASN A 17 -2.90 -10.11 -2.41
C ASN A 17 -2.05 -9.90 -3.67
N ASP A 18 -2.62 -9.35 -4.73
CA ASP A 18 -1.86 -8.96 -5.92
C ASP A 18 -1.26 -7.56 -5.73
N HIS A 19 -0.38 -7.43 -4.73
CA HIS A 19 0.20 -6.14 -4.36
C HIS A 19 1.10 -5.58 -5.46
N VAL A 20 1.92 -6.42 -6.08
CA VAL A 20 2.81 -6.00 -7.17
C VAL A 20 1.99 -5.58 -8.38
N GLY A 21 0.98 -6.37 -8.75
CA GLY A 21 0.07 -6.03 -9.84
C GLY A 21 -0.71 -4.74 -9.59
N ALA A 22 -1.10 -4.49 -8.34
CA ALA A 22 -1.78 -3.24 -7.99
C ALA A 22 -0.87 -2.03 -8.23
N ILE A 23 0.41 -2.13 -7.91
CA ILE A 23 1.37 -1.06 -8.20
C ILE A 23 1.50 -0.88 -9.72
N ARG A 24 1.65 -1.98 -10.46
CA ARG A 24 1.77 -1.94 -11.92
C ARG A 24 0.58 -1.25 -12.58
N ASP A 25 -0.64 -1.56 -12.11
CA ASP A 25 -1.86 -1.16 -12.80
C ASP A 25 -2.39 0.20 -12.37
N TRP A 26 -2.13 0.61 -11.11
CA TRP A 26 -2.77 1.77 -10.51
C TRP A 26 -1.85 2.92 -10.13
N TYR A 27 -0.53 2.79 -10.29
CA TYR A 27 0.42 3.85 -9.97
C TYR A 27 0.99 4.46 -11.24
N HIS A 28 1.22 5.76 -11.21
CA HIS A 28 1.94 6.43 -12.28
C HIS A 28 3.39 5.95 -12.34
N GLU A 29 3.99 6.05 -13.50
CA GLU A 29 5.39 5.65 -13.71
C GLU A 29 6.35 6.38 -12.78
N ASP A 30 6.08 7.65 -12.49
CA ASP A 30 6.88 8.49 -11.61
C ASP A 30 6.37 8.53 -10.16
N ALA A 31 5.46 7.64 -9.79
CA ALA A 31 4.92 7.62 -8.44
C ALA A 31 5.99 7.37 -7.39
N TRP A 32 5.76 7.90 -6.17
CA TRP A 32 6.63 7.62 -5.04
C TRP A 32 5.82 7.19 -3.83
N MET A 33 6.46 6.40 -2.97
CA MET A 33 5.96 6.01 -1.66
C MET A 33 6.88 6.51 -0.57
N GLN A 34 6.32 6.71 0.62
CA GLN A 34 7.07 7.10 1.81
C GLN A 34 6.45 6.42 3.02
N GLU A 35 7.30 5.94 3.92
CA GLU A 35 6.83 5.34 5.18
C GLU A 35 7.09 6.31 6.31
N ASN A 36 6.02 6.76 6.92
CA ASN A 36 6.02 7.87 7.84
C ASN A 36 6.82 9.05 7.26
N GLN A 37 6.71 10.21 7.79
CA GLN A 37 7.41 11.36 7.22
C GLN A 37 8.90 11.38 7.56
N ALA A 38 9.34 10.48 8.43
CA ALA A 38 10.74 10.41 8.87
C ALA A 38 11.65 9.65 7.90
N ARG A 39 11.09 8.93 6.94
CA ARG A 39 11.87 8.13 5.99
C ARG A 39 11.98 8.83 4.64
N PRO A 40 13.04 8.57 3.85
CA PRO A 40 13.12 9.14 2.50
C PRO A 40 12.05 8.56 1.59
N ARG A 41 11.67 9.34 0.59
CA ARG A 41 10.74 8.90 -0.46
C ARG A 41 11.42 7.88 -1.36
N ARG A 42 10.65 6.87 -1.74
CA ARG A 42 11.09 5.84 -2.69
C ARG A 42 10.31 6.09 -3.98
N GLY A 43 10.99 6.29 -5.10
CA GLY A 43 10.36 6.69 -6.35
C GLY A 43 10.61 5.77 -7.52
N GLY A 44 9.68 5.85 -8.48
CA GLY A 44 9.67 5.05 -9.69
C GLY A 44 8.88 3.76 -9.54
N ARG A 45 7.84 3.60 -10.39
CA ARG A 45 6.94 2.45 -10.33
C ARG A 45 7.68 1.11 -10.40
N SER A 46 8.64 0.97 -11.31
CA SER A 46 9.41 -0.27 -11.44
C SER A 46 10.14 -0.62 -10.16
N LYS A 47 10.74 0.38 -9.52
CA LYS A 47 11.46 0.17 -8.26
C LYS A 47 10.52 -0.18 -7.13
N LEU A 48 9.35 0.46 -7.07
CA LEU A 48 8.32 0.13 -6.08
C LEU A 48 7.85 -1.31 -6.24
N MET A 49 7.67 -1.77 -7.48
CA MET A 49 7.30 -3.16 -7.76
C MET A 49 8.38 -4.14 -7.30
N GLU A 50 9.64 -3.84 -7.57
CA GLU A 50 10.77 -4.67 -7.13
C GLU A 50 10.83 -4.78 -5.60
N GLN A 51 10.66 -3.67 -4.91
CA GLN A 51 10.71 -3.63 -3.45
C GLN A 51 9.54 -4.41 -2.84
N GLU A 52 8.33 -4.27 -3.41
CA GLU A 52 7.18 -5.03 -2.94
C GLU A 52 7.36 -6.52 -3.16
N ALA A 53 7.83 -6.91 -4.35
CA ALA A 53 8.11 -8.31 -4.64
C ALA A 53 9.16 -8.89 -3.67
N ALA A 54 10.19 -8.13 -3.35
CA ALA A 54 11.22 -8.57 -2.41
C ALA A 54 10.67 -8.75 -1.00
N THR A 55 9.79 -7.86 -0.56
CA THR A 55 9.12 -7.97 0.74
C THR A 55 8.25 -9.22 0.80
N LEU A 56 7.42 -9.43 -0.22
CA LEU A 56 6.52 -10.58 -0.28
C LEU A 56 7.29 -11.91 -0.37
N ALA A 57 8.44 -11.91 -1.03
CA ALA A 57 9.28 -13.11 -1.15
C ALA A 57 9.80 -13.59 0.20
N ARG A 58 9.86 -12.73 1.21
CA ARG A 58 10.28 -13.10 2.56
C ARG A 58 9.13 -13.62 3.42
N MET A 59 7.92 -13.64 2.88
CA MET A 59 6.72 -14.07 3.61
C MET A 59 6.25 -15.44 3.16
N ASN A 60 5.80 -16.26 4.10
CA ASN A 60 5.06 -17.49 3.79
C ASN A 60 3.61 -17.17 3.47
N ASP A 61 3.06 -16.14 4.08
CA ASP A 61 1.67 -15.75 3.90
C ASP A 61 1.47 -14.28 4.22
N VAL A 62 0.52 -13.67 3.54
CA VAL A 62 0.06 -12.30 3.79
C VAL A 62 -1.46 -12.30 3.74
N LEU A 63 -2.09 -11.77 4.80
CA LEU A 63 -3.52 -11.51 4.80
C LEU A 63 -3.73 -10.01 4.73
N THR A 64 -4.47 -9.57 3.71
CA THR A 64 -4.74 -8.15 3.48
C THR A 64 -6.21 -7.86 3.75
N GLU A 65 -6.48 -6.94 4.67
CA GLU A 65 -7.84 -6.57 5.07
C GLU A 65 -8.04 -5.06 4.95
N LEU A 66 -9.21 -4.67 4.43
CA LEU A 66 -9.69 -3.30 4.47
C LEU A 66 -10.42 -3.10 5.80
N VAL A 67 -9.94 -2.19 6.64
CA VAL A 67 -10.50 -2.00 7.99
C VAL A 67 -11.78 -1.18 7.96
N ALA A 68 -11.87 -0.23 7.03
CA ALA A 68 -13.01 0.68 6.91
C ALA A 68 -13.15 1.14 5.46
N PRO A 69 -14.32 1.64 5.04
CA PRO A 69 -14.47 2.19 3.70
C PRO A 69 -13.48 3.34 3.46
N PRO A 70 -12.96 3.48 2.23
CA PRO A 70 -12.01 4.54 1.92
C PRO A 70 -12.66 5.92 2.07
N ILE A 71 -11.84 6.91 2.41
CA ILE A 71 -12.25 8.31 2.45
C ILE A 71 -11.68 8.97 1.20
N ILE A 72 -12.55 9.54 0.39
CA ILE A 72 -12.18 10.17 -0.87
C ILE A 72 -12.59 11.63 -0.81
N ASP A 73 -11.62 12.52 -1.01
CA ASP A 73 -11.88 13.96 -1.11
C ASP A 73 -11.05 14.53 -2.25
N GLY A 74 -11.70 14.76 -3.38
CA GLY A 74 -11.03 15.24 -4.58
C GLY A 74 -9.97 14.26 -5.06
N ASP A 75 -8.72 14.72 -5.11
CA ASP A 75 -7.58 13.90 -5.53
C ASP A 75 -6.96 13.10 -4.38
N HIS A 76 -7.46 13.27 -3.16
CA HIS A 76 -6.91 12.63 -1.98
C HIS A 76 -7.75 11.43 -1.55
N VAL A 77 -7.08 10.33 -1.24
CA VAL A 77 -7.73 9.10 -0.79
C VAL A 77 -6.99 8.60 0.44
N ALA A 78 -7.75 8.31 1.51
CA ALA A 78 -7.21 7.68 2.70
C ALA A 78 -7.79 6.28 2.84
N ILE A 79 -6.93 5.30 3.00
CA ILE A 79 -7.32 3.90 3.14
C ILE A 79 -6.70 3.32 4.40
N ARG A 80 -7.52 2.71 5.23
CA ARG A 80 -7.03 2.05 6.43
C ARG A 80 -6.90 0.56 6.18
N TRP A 81 -5.65 0.08 6.23
CA TRP A 81 -5.29 -1.31 5.96
C TRP A 81 -4.91 -2.06 7.22
N ARG A 82 -5.18 -3.36 7.23
CA ARG A 82 -4.53 -4.28 8.14
C ARG A 82 -3.86 -5.36 7.32
N PHE A 83 -2.55 -5.51 7.52
CA PHE A 83 -1.77 -6.58 6.91
C PHE A 83 -1.30 -7.53 8.01
N THR A 84 -1.56 -8.83 7.82
CA THR A 84 -1.01 -9.84 8.71
C THR A 84 0.05 -10.61 7.92
N PHE A 85 1.29 -10.50 8.36
CA PHE A 85 2.45 -11.11 7.72
C PHE A 85 2.88 -12.35 8.48
N THR A 86 3.14 -13.44 7.75
CA THR A 86 3.76 -14.65 8.29
C THR A 86 5.12 -14.79 7.62
N PRO A 87 6.19 -14.25 8.24
CA PRO A 87 7.53 -14.33 7.64
C PRO A 87 8.02 -15.76 7.54
N LYS A 88 8.90 -16.04 6.56
CA LYS A 88 9.62 -17.31 6.48
C LYS A 88 10.52 -17.51 7.68
N GLN A 89 11.06 -16.41 8.22
CA GLN A 89 11.86 -16.39 9.44
C GLN A 89 11.32 -15.32 10.37
N GLY A 90 11.01 -15.70 11.61
CA GLY A 90 10.45 -14.80 12.59
C GLY A 90 8.97 -15.08 12.86
N GLN A 91 8.41 -14.29 13.73
CA GLN A 91 7.04 -14.47 14.20
C GLN A 91 6.05 -13.73 13.33
N ARG A 92 4.86 -14.30 13.20
CA ARG A 92 3.72 -13.65 12.57
C ARG A 92 3.39 -12.36 13.31
N PHE A 93 3.09 -11.29 12.55
CA PHE A 93 2.71 -10.01 13.11
C PHE A 93 1.67 -9.33 12.23
N ALA A 94 0.85 -8.48 12.85
CA ALA A 94 -0.14 -7.67 12.14
C ALA A 94 0.23 -6.19 12.23
N MET A 95 -0.01 -5.48 11.14
CA MET A 95 0.18 -4.03 11.06
C MET A 95 -1.11 -3.37 10.59
N GLU A 96 -1.55 -2.36 11.32
CA GLU A 96 -2.56 -1.45 10.82
C GLU A 96 -1.88 -0.17 10.39
N GLU A 97 -2.25 0.33 9.21
CA GLU A 97 -1.69 1.56 8.67
C GLU A 97 -2.71 2.35 7.89
N VAL A 98 -2.49 3.64 7.77
CA VAL A 98 -3.28 4.50 6.90
C VAL A 98 -2.41 4.88 5.70
N ALA A 99 -2.91 4.55 4.51
CA ALA A 99 -2.31 4.99 3.26
C ALA A 99 -2.94 6.33 2.88
N TRP A 100 -2.14 7.37 2.83
CA TRP A 100 -2.56 8.68 2.34
C TRP A 100 -2.08 8.83 0.91
N GLN A 101 -3.03 8.89 -0.03
CA GLN A 101 -2.73 8.91 -1.45
C GLN A 101 -3.14 10.22 -2.10
N THR A 102 -2.32 10.69 -3.02
CA THR A 102 -2.71 11.72 -3.97
C THR A 102 -2.77 11.07 -5.35
N TRP A 103 -3.93 11.17 -5.98
CA TRP A 103 -4.19 10.63 -7.31
C TRP A 103 -4.01 11.73 -8.35
N ARG A 104 -3.57 11.35 -9.52
CA ARG A 104 -3.54 12.22 -10.70
C ARG A 104 -4.30 11.50 -11.81
N GLY A 105 -5.54 11.92 -12.06
CA GLY A 105 -6.47 11.17 -12.89
C GLY A 105 -6.86 9.86 -12.22
N ASP A 106 -6.76 8.77 -12.91
CA ASP A 106 -7.17 7.45 -12.45
C ASP A 106 -6.03 6.61 -11.86
N LYS A 107 -4.89 7.25 -11.56
CA LYS A 107 -3.74 6.56 -11.00
C LYS A 107 -3.12 7.34 -9.85
N ILE A 108 -2.46 6.61 -8.97
CA ILE A 108 -1.82 7.16 -7.78
C ILE A 108 -0.50 7.81 -8.18
N ALA A 109 -0.32 9.07 -7.76
CA ALA A 109 0.91 9.82 -7.97
C ALA A 109 1.84 9.71 -6.75
N THR A 110 1.29 9.78 -5.55
CA THR A 110 2.07 9.72 -4.30
C THR A 110 1.31 8.95 -3.24
N GLU A 111 2.06 8.31 -2.34
CA GLU A 111 1.46 7.58 -1.23
C GLU A 111 2.38 7.62 -0.02
N THR A 112 1.83 8.00 1.12
CA THR A 112 2.53 7.94 2.40
C THR A 112 1.77 7.00 3.32
N PHE A 113 2.49 6.04 3.91
CA PHE A 113 1.93 5.12 4.88
C PHE A 113 2.24 5.62 6.29
N PHE A 114 1.21 5.80 7.10
CA PHE A 114 1.34 6.23 8.50
C PHE A 114 1.02 5.05 9.41
N TYR A 115 1.97 4.67 10.23
CA TYR A 115 1.81 3.55 11.16
C TYR A 115 2.81 3.67 12.31
N ASP A 116 2.52 2.93 13.38
CA ASP A 116 3.45 2.80 14.50
C ASP A 116 4.47 1.70 14.16
N PRO A 117 5.77 2.05 14.02
CA PRO A 117 6.81 1.07 13.69
C PRO A 117 6.92 -0.08 14.70
N LYS A 118 6.46 0.11 15.92
CA LYS A 118 6.49 -0.94 16.95
C LYS A 118 5.66 -2.16 16.58
N GLN A 119 4.68 -2.00 15.68
CA GLN A 119 3.86 -3.12 15.21
C GLN A 119 4.67 -4.18 14.46
N ARG A 120 5.85 -3.83 13.97
CA ARG A 120 6.73 -4.79 13.28
C ARG A 120 7.47 -5.73 14.20
N GLY A 121 7.05 -5.87 15.45
CA GLY A 121 7.65 -6.81 16.38
C GLY A 121 9.00 -6.37 16.93
N GLY A 122 9.18 -5.07 16.96
CA GLY A 122 10.39 -4.49 17.51
C GLY A 122 10.42 -4.51 19.01
#